data_5500c19f6644c20a3459d0c3554ecb67
#
_entry.id   5500c19f6644c20a3459d0c3554ecb67
#
_cell.length_a   1.000
_cell.length_b   1.000
_cell.length_c   1.000
_cell.angle_alpha   90.00
_cell.angle_beta   90.00
_cell.angle_gamma   90.00
#
_symmetry.space_group_name_H-M   'P 1'
#
loop_
_entity.id
_entity.type
_entity.pdbx_description
1 polymer ?
#
loop_
_entity_poly.entity_id
_entity_poly.type
_entity_poly.pdbx_seq_one_letter_code
_entity_poly.pdbx_strand_id
1 'polypeptide(L)'
;MVQGIGGLLRAPFRWNHIFTELRSIGFESIVLISFTAIFTGMVLGLQGYNTLKQYGSEGVLGIGVAISLFTELGPVLTALLLTGRSGSSMCAEMGVYRTSEQTSALESMAIDPYNYLVGPKILATLIASPILALIFCNVGVLGAYLAGVVILGVDPASFYHGVVRALADPNLLTMCLTKSLVFGFLMVMVCSFKGHDVLSRKEKGTRAVARATTEAVVYTSVMVLLWDYLITSLIL
;
A
#
# COMPACT_ATOMS: atom_id res chain seq x y z
N MET A 1 13.66 -0.98 -18.86
CA MET A 1 12.72 -0.34 -17.91
C MET A 1 12.09 0.95 -18.46
N VAL A 2 12.86 1.90 -18.97
CA VAL A 2 12.32 3.17 -19.51
C VAL A 2 11.41 2.96 -20.74
N GLN A 3 11.61 1.89 -21.51
CA GLN A 3 10.76 1.55 -22.67
C GLN A 3 9.37 1.02 -22.29
N GLY A 4 9.19 0.46 -21.08
CA GLY A 4 7.88 -0.05 -20.60
C GLY A 4 6.88 1.05 -20.27
N ILE A 5 7.35 2.23 -19.84
CA ILE A 5 6.46 3.36 -19.49
C ILE A 5 5.88 4.01 -20.77
N GLY A 6 6.65 4.02 -21.87
CA GLY A 6 6.17 4.53 -23.17
C GLY A 6 5.13 3.63 -23.85
N GLY A 7 5.11 2.34 -23.51
CA GLY A 7 4.15 1.36 -24.05
C GLY A 7 2.79 1.37 -23.35
N LEU A 8 2.71 1.86 -22.10
CA LEU A 8 1.44 1.98 -21.34
C LEU A 8 0.37 2.81 -22.06
N LEU A 9 0.79 3.75 -22.93
CA LEU A 9 -0.10 4.61 -23.71
C LEU A 9 -0.48 4.05 -25.09
N ARG A 10 0.13 2.93 -25.53
CA ARG A 10 -0.07 2.37 -26.88
C ARG A 10 -0.76 1.01 -26.95
N ALA A 11 -0.97 0.32 -25.85
CA ALA A 11 -1.65 -0.98 -25.86
C ALA A 11 -3.18 -0.82 -25.86
N PRO A 12 -3.93 -1.69 -26.57
CA PRO A 12 -5.38 -1.70 -26.44
C PRO A 12 -5.72 -1.99 -24.98
N PHE A 13 -6.36 -1.03 -24.33
CA PHE A 13 -6.77 -1.11 -22.94
C PHE A 13 -7.69 -2.34 -22.75
N ARG A 14 -7.17 -3.40 -22.17
CA ARG A 14 -7.97 -4.60 -21.82
C ARG A 14 -8.60 -4.42 -20.45
N TRP A 15 -9.70 -3.68 -20.43
CA TRP A 15 -10.44 -3.38 -19.20
C TRP A 15 -10.71 -4.62 -18.33
N ASN A 16 -11.02 -5.77 -18.95
CA ASN A 16 -11.26 -7.01 -18.22
C ASN A 16 -10.05 -7.46 -17.38
N HIS A 17 -8.82 -7.32 -17.89
CA HIS A 17 -7.61 -7.66 -17.13
C HIS A 17 -7.38 -6.67 -15.97
N ILE A 18 -7.61 -5.37 -16.20
CA ILE A 18 -7.48 -4.34 -15.16
C ILE A 18 -8.50 -4.61 -14.03
N PHE A 19 -9.74 -4.95 -14.36
CA PHE A 19 -10.76 -5.29 -13.36
C PHE A 19 -10.41 -6.55 -12.56
N THR A 20 -9.86 -7.58 -13.21
CA THR A 20 -9.41 -8.79 -12.52
C THR A 20 -8.27 -8.49 -11.55
N GLU A 21 -7.27 -7.72 -11.99
CA GLU A 21 -6.17 -7.30 -11.13
C GLU A 21 -6.65 -6.37 -10.00
N LEU A 22 -7.55 -5.43 -10.29
CA LEU A 22 -8.13 -4.54 -9.29
C LEU A 22 -8.92 -5.31 -8.22
N ARG A 23 -9.64 -6.36 -8.62
CA ARG A 23 -10.31 -7.26 -7.69
C ARG A 23 -9.30 -7.99 -6.80
N SER A 24 -8.27 -8.58 -7.40
CA SER A 24 -7.25 -9.34 -6.66
C SER A 24 -6.44 -8.45 -5.73
N ILE A 25 -5.93 -7.29 -6.20
CA ILE A 25 -5.09 -6.39 -5.42
C ILE A 25 -5.93 -5.60 -4.41
N GLY A 26 -7.07 -5.05 -4.88
CA GLY A 26 -7.91 -4.15 -4.08
C GLY A 26 -8.86 -4.90 -3.18
N PHE A 27 -9.90 -5.49 -3.77
CA PHE A 27 -11.03 -6.04 -3.02
C PHE A 27 -10.64 -7.13 -2.02
N GLU A 28 -9.81 -8.07 -2.43
CA GLU A 28 -9.37 -9.15 -1.55
C GLU A 28 -8.43 -8.68 -0.42
N SER A 29 -7.84 -7.47 -0.51
CA SER A 29 -7.01 -6.89 0.56
C SER A 29 -7.83 -6.12 1.59
N ILE A 30 -9.08 -5.76 1.31
CA ILE A 30 -9.91 -4.91 2.20
C ILE A 30 -10.03 -5.51 3.60
N VAL A 31 -10.29 -6.81 3.69
CA VAL A 31 -10.50 -7.49 4.99
C VAL A 31 -9.23 -7.43 5.83
N LEU A 32 -8.07 -7.75 5.25
CA LEU A 32 -6.78 -7.72 5.94
C LEU A 32 -6.45 -6.30 6.42
N ILE A 33 -6.63 -5.32 5.53
CA ILE A 33 -6.35 -3.90 5.80
C ILE A 33 -7.28 -3.36 6.88
N SER A 34 -8.58 -3.66 6.81
CA SER A 34 -9.55 -3.21 7.81
C SER A 34 -9.28 -3.80 9.18
N PHE A 35 -8.94 -5.08 9.25
CA PHE A 35 -8.61 -5.74 10.51
C PHE A 35 -7.38 -5.12 11.17
N THR A 36 -6.30 -4.96 10.42
CA THR A 36 -5.09 -4.31 10.92
C THR A 36 -5.31 -2.84 11.27
N ALA A 37 -6.11 -2.12 10.52
CA ALA A 37 -6.44 -0.72 10.80
C ALA A 37 -7.17 -0.53 12.14
N ILE A 38 -8.17 -1.39 12.44
CA ILE A 38 -8.89 -1.32 13.73
C ILE A 38 -7.91 -1.48 14.89
N PHE A 39 -7.08 -2.52 14.89
CA PHE A 39 -6.15 -2.75 16.00
C PHE A 39 -5.08 -1.67 16.09
N THR A 40 -4.54 -1.20 14.97
CA THR A 40 -3.59 -0.09 14.96
C THR A 40 -4.23 1.18 15.54
N GLY A 41 -5.47 1.48 15.14
CA GLY A 41 -6.21 2.61 15.67
C GLY A 41 -6.49 2.48 17.17
N MET A 42 -6.88 1.29 17.64
CA MET A 42 -7.10 1.04 19.07
C MET A 42 -5.82 1.26 19.88
N VAL A 43 -4.68 0.77 19.40
CA VAL A 43 -3.38 0.98 20.05
C VAL A 43 -3.00 2.46 20.09
N LEU A 44 -3.19 3.18 18.97
CA LEU A 44 -2.95 4.62 18.91
C LEU A 44 -3.86 5.40 19.87
N GLY A 45 -5.15 5.06 19.92
CA GLY A 45 -6.11 5.67 20.82
C GLY A 45 -5.72 5.48 22.29
N LEU A 46 -5.34 4.24 22.66
CA LEU A 46 -4.92 3.90 24.02
C LEU A 46 -3.60 4.59 24.40
N GLN A 47 -2.62 4.54 23.52
CA GLN A 47 -1.29 5.10 23.78
C GLN A 47 -1.32 6.63 23.75
N GLY A 48 -2.06 7.21 22.81
CA GLY A 48 -2.30 8.66 22.73
C GLY A 48 -3.01 9.18 23.98
N TYR A 49 -4.07 8.50 24.44
CA TYR A 49 -4.75 8.86 25.69
C TYR A 49 -3.81 8.86 26.89
N ASN A 50 -3.05 7.79 27.08
CA ASN A 50 -2.12 7.69 28.22
C ASN A 50 -1.06 8.80 28.21
N THR A 51 -0.59 9.19 27.04
CA THR A 51 0.38 10.29 26.90
C THR A 51 -0.28 11.65 27.18
N LEU A 52 -1.45 11.91 26.59
CA LEU A 52 -2.14 13.21 26.73
C LEU A 52 -2.71 13.43 28.13
N LYS A 53 -3.10 12.36 28.81
CA LYS A 53 -3.58 12.40 30.20
C LYS A 53 -2.54 12.97 31.16
N GLN A 54 -1.27 12.70 30.94
CA GLN A 54 -0.18 13.24 31.77
C GLN A 54 -0.08 14.78 31.68
N TYR A 55 -0.58 15.35 30.58
CA TYR A 55 -0.57 16.80 30.33
C TYR A 55 -1.96 17.45 30.50
N GLY A 56 -2.98 16.69 30.91
CA GLY A 56 -4.34 17.20 31.05
C GLY A 56 -4.99 17.63 29.74
N SER A 57 -4.53 17.08 28.60
CA SER A 57 -4.90 17.51 27.25
C SER A 57 -5.65 16.39 26.48
N GLU A 58 -6.47 15.59 27.16
CA GLU A 58 -7.16 14.43 26.57
C GLU A 58 -8.09 14.81 25.40
N GLY A 59 -8.61 16.04 25.38
CA GLY A 59 -9.51 16.54 24.33
C GLY A 59 -8.88 16.66 22.94
N VAL A 60 -7.54 16.65 22.82
CA VAL A 60 -6.85 16.72 21.52
C VAL A 60 -6.51 15.35 20.94
N LEU A 61 -6.95 14.26 21.59
CA LEU A 61 -6.68 12.90 21.13
C LEU A 61 -7.11 12.68 19.66
N GLY A 62 -8.31 13.14 19.29
CA GLY A 62 -8.85 12.97 17.94
C GLY A 62 -7.99 13.61 16.87
N ILE A 63 -7.44 14.80 17.14
CA ILE A 63 -6.52 15.51 16.22
C ILE A 63 -5.24 14.68 16.02
N GLY A 64 -4.59 14.28 17.11
CA GLY A 64 -3.34 13.53 17.09
C GLY A 64 -3.46 12.20 16.35
N VAL A 65 -4.54 11.46 16.60
CA VAL A 65 -4.83 10.19 15.91
C VAL A 65 -5.04 10.41 14.42
N ALA A 66 -5.88 11.39 14.03
CA ALA A 66 -6.14 11.66 12.62
C ALA A 66 -4.85 12.05 11.88
N ILE A 67 -4.09 12.99 12.42
CA ILE A 67 -2.80 13.40 11.81
C ILE A 67 -1.89 12.18 11.66
N SER A 68 -1.63 11.42 12.71
CA SER A 68 -0.70 10.27 12.66
C SER A 68 -1.13 9.20 11.66
N LEU A 69 -2.44 8.93 11.55
CA LEU A 69 -2.96 7.94 10.60
C LEU A 69 -2.87 8.42 9.15
N PHE A 70 -3.26 9.65 8.87
CA PHE A 70 -3.32 10.13 7.48
C PHE A 70 -1.96 10.54 6.94
N THR A 71 -1.05 11.07 7.77
CA THR A 71 0.27 11.50 7.28
C THR A 71 1.26 10.36 7.13
N GLU A 72 1.26 9.39 8.06
CA GLU A 72 2.33 8.40 8.16
C GLU A 72 1.79 6.96 8.17
N LEU A 73 1.09 6.56 9.22
CA LEU A 73 0.78 5.16 9.47
C LEU A 73 -0.15 4.55 8.40
N GLY A 74 -1.13 5.29 7.92
CA GLY A 74 -2.08 4.80 6.93
C GLY A 74 -1.40 4.40 5.62
N PRO A 75 -0.73 5.32 4.93
CA PRO A 75 -0.04 5.01 3.68
C PRO A 75 1.04 3.94 3.84
N VAL A 76 1.88 4.04 4.87
CA VAL A 76 3.00 3.12 5.09
C VAL A 76 2.50 1.70 5.40
N LEU A 77 1.62 1.54 6.39
CA LEU A 77 1.13 0.22 6.77
C LEU A 77 0.31 -0.43 5.64
N THR A 78 -0.50 0.35 4.93
CA THR A 78 -1.20 -0.16 3.75
C THR A 78 -0.22 -0.65 2.69
N ALA A 79 0.84 0.10 2.40
CA ALA A 79 1.86 -0.30 1.43
C ALA A 79 2.59 -1.58 1.85
N LEU A 80 2.96 -1.72 3.13
CA LEU A 80 3.61 -2.92 3.65
C LEU A 80 2.71 -4.15 3.58
N LEU A 81 1.43 -4.00 3.95
CA LEU A 81 0.44 -5.09 3.87
C LEU A 81 0.18 -5.51 2.41
N LEU A 82 0.03 -4.54 1.51
CA LEU A 82 -0.12 -4.81 0.07
C LEU A 82 1.13 -5.49 -0.50
N THR A 83 2.32 -5.06 -0.10
CA THR A 83 3.58 -5.66 -0.52
C THR A 83 3.66 -7.12 -0.08
N GLY A 84 3.31 -7.40 1.17
CA GLY A 84 3.33 -8.77 1.71
C GLY A 84 2.35 -9.69 1.01
N ARG A 85 1.12 -9.22 0.70
CA ARG A 85 0.08 -10.03 0.06
C ARG A 85 0.14 -9.96 -1.47
N SER A 86 -0.16 -8.81 -2.04
CA SER A 86 -0.31 -8.64 -3.50
C SER A 86 1.03 -8.54 -4.21
N GLY A 87 2.02 -7.86 -3.62
CA GLY A 87 3.37 -7.76 -4.16
C GLY A 87 4.07 -9.09 -4.25
N SER A 88 3.97 -9.92 -3.21
CA SER A 88 4.52 -11.29 -3.21
C SER A 88 3.86 -12.16 -4.27
N SER A 89 2.53 -12.10 -4.41
CA SER A 89 1.78 -12.82 -5.45
C SER A 89 2.21 -12.39 -6.85
N MET A 90 2.33 -11.09 -7.11
CA MET A 90 2.81 -10.55 -8.40
C MET A 90 4.21 -11.04 -8.75
N CYS A 91 5.12 -11.03 -7.76
CA CYS A 91 6.49 -11.51 -7.97
C CYS A 91 6.52 -13.00 -8.29
N ALA A 92 5.74 -13.81 -7.57
CA ALA A 92 5.63 -15.25 -7.80
C ALA A 92 5.06 -15.55 -9.19
N GLU A 93 4.00 -14.87 -9.59
CA GLU A 93 3.34 -15.01 -10.88
C GLU A 93 4.28 -14.68 -12.05
N MET A 94 4.99 -13.55 -11.96
CA MET A 94 6.00 -13.16 -12.94
C MET A 94 7.14 -14.17 -13.02
N GLY A 95 7.56 -14.73 -11.87
CA GLY A 95 8.56 -15.78 -11.79
C GLY A 95 8.09 -17.07 -12.48
N VAL A 96 6.84 -17.46 -12.29
CA VAL A 96 6.24 -18.62 -12.97
C VAL A 96 6.15 -18.41 -14.47
N TYR A 97 5.66 -17.26 -14.95
CA TYR A 97 5.61 -16.93 -16.38
C TYR A 97 7.00 -16.99 -17.05
N ARG A 98 8.03 -16.62 -16.30
CA ARG A 98 9.40 -16.65 -16.79
C ARG A 98 9.98 -18.07 -16.81
N THR A 99 9.73 -18.87 -15.79
CA THR A 99 10.25 -20.24 -15.67
C THR A 99 9.51 -21.23 -16.58
N SER A 100 8.25 -20.97 -16.92
CA SER A 100 7.44 -21.77 -17.86
C SER A 100 7.56 -21.32 -19.33
N GLU A 101 8.52 -20.45 -19.64
CA GLU A 101 8.78 -19.92 -21.00
C GLU A 101 7.60 -19.19 -21.65
N GLN A 102 6.55 -18.86 -20.90
CA GLN A 102 5.39 -18.11 -21.43
C GLN A 102 5.78 -16.72 -21.90
N THR A 103 6.75 -16.08 -21.29
CA THR A 103 7.31 -14.80 -21.75
C THR A 103 7.96 -14.93 -23.11
N SER A 104 8.73 -16.00 -23.36
CA SER A 104 9.36 -16.28 -24.65
C SER A 104 8.33 -16.59 -25.74
N ALA A 105 7.24 -17.26 -25.37
CA ALA A 105 6.14 -17.50 -26.28
C ALA A 105 5.44 -16.18 -26.71
N LEU A 106 5.22 -15.24 -25.78
CA LEU A 106 4.69 -13.91 -26.10
C LEU A 106 5.63 -13.12 -27.02
N GLU A 107 6.94 -13.16 -26.76
CA GLU A 107 7.96 -12.52 -27.61
C GLU A 107 7.94 -13.09 -29.03
N SER A 108 7.77 -14.43 -29.18
CA SER A 108 7.66 -15.10 -30.49
C SER A 108 6.42 -14.65 -31.26
N MET A 109 5.38 -14.23 -30.56
CA MET A 109 4.14 -13.66 -31.15
C MET A 109 4.24 -12.14 -31.39
N ALA A 110 5.43 -11.54 -31.24
CA ALA A 110 5.67 -10.10 -31.32
C ALA A 110 4.86 -9.27 -30.30
N ILE A 111 4.48 -9.88 -29.18
CA ILE A 111 3.79 -9.23 -28.06
C ILE A 111 4.84 -8.89 -27.01
N ASP A 112 4.92 -7.62 -26.58
CA ASP A 112 5.79 -7.21 -25.48
C ASP A 112 5.25 -7.76 -24.14
N PRO A 113 5.98 -8.70 -23.49
CA PRO A 113 5.51 -9.33 -22.25
C PRO A 113 5.33 -8.34 -21.08
N TYR A 114 6.15 -7.29 -21.04
CA TYR A 114 6.08 -6.28 -19.99
C TYR A 114 4.79 -5.48 -20.06
N ASN A 115 4.47 -4.98 -21.24
CA ASN A 115 3.22 -4.23 -21.46
C ASN A 115 1.99 -5.10 -21.24
N TYR A 116 2.08 -6.37 -21.62
CA TYR A 116 0.96 -7.31 -21.50
C TYR A 116 0.68 -7.76 -20.07
N LEU A 117 1.73 -8.08 -19.30
CA LEU A 117 1.62 -8.66 -17.94
C LEU A 117 1.68 -7.60 -16.84
N VAL A 118 2.56 -6.61 -16.98
CA VAL A 118 2.81 -5.62 -15.90
C VAL A 118 1.92 -4.39 -16.03
N GLY A 119 1.57 -3.98 -17.25
CA GLY A 119 0.75 -2.80 -17.50
C GLY A 119 -0.58 -2.78 -16.73
N PRO A 120 -1.42 -3.81 -16.82
CA PRO A 120 -2.67 -3.88 -16.04
C PRO A 120 -2.45 -3.84 -14.54
N LYS A 121 -1.38 -4.47 -14.04
CA LYS A 121 -1.02 -4.49 -12.61
C LYS A 121 -0.64 -3.12 -12.08
N ILE A 122 0.10 -2.32 -12.88
CA ILE A 122 0.46 -0.94 -12.52
C ILE A 122 -0.80 -0.10 -12.36
N LEU A 123 -1.70 -0.12 -13.36
CA LEU A 123 -2.93 0.68 -13.32
C LEU A 123 -3.85 0.25 -12.16
N ALA A 124 -4.04 -1.05 -11.98
CA ALA A 124 -4.84 -1.57 -10.88
C ALA A 124 -4.29 -1.16 -9.51
N THR A 125 -2.97 -1.23 -9.33
CA THR A 125 -2.34 -0.85 -8.05
C THR A 125 -2.40 0.65 -7.81
N LEU A 126 -2.18 1.49 -8.81
CA LEU A 126 -2.28 2.94 -8.68
C LEU A 126 -3.70 3.41 -8.30
N ILE A 127 -4.72 2.65 -8.68
CA ILE A 127 -6.10 2.92 -8.26
C ILE A 127 -6.37 2.31 -6.88
N ALA A 128 -5.94 1.08 -6.65
CA ALA A 128 -6.24 0.37 -5.41
C ALA A 128 -5.51 0.95 -4.19
N SER A 129 -4.23 1.32 -4.32
CA SER A 129 -3.41 1.75 -3.17
C SER A 129 -3.95 2.98 -2.44
N PRO A 130 -4.38 4.09 -3.10
CA PRO A 130 -4.92 5.24 -2.39
C PRO A 130 -6.29 4.95 -1.76
N ILE A 131 -7.12 4.15 -2.43
CA ILE A 131 -8.42 3.76 -1.89
C ILE A 131 -8.24 2.94 -0.61
N LEU A 132 -7.32 1.97 -0.62
CA LEU A 132 -7.05 1.12 0.52
C LEU A 132 -6.39 1.89 1.68
N ALA A 133 -5.53 2.88 1.37
CA ALA A 133 -4.97 3.76 2.38
C ALA A 133 -6.04 4.62 3.06
N LEU A 134 -6.99 5.16 2.30
CA LEU A 134 -8.13 5.87 2.86
C LEU A 134 -9.03 4.96 3.72
N ILE A 135 -9.29 3.73 3.28
CA ILE A 135 -10.01 2.74 4.08
C ILE A 135 -9.27 2.47 5.39
N PHE A 136 -7.94 2.27 5.33
CA PHE A 136 -7.11 2.07 6.52
C PHE A 136 -7.24 3.25 7.50
N CYS A 137 -7.10 4.49 7.02
CA CYS A 137 -7.19 5.67 7.87
C CYS A 137 -8.56 5.81 8.54
N ASN A 138 -9.65 5.67 7.77
CA ASN A 138 -11.01 5.80 8.31
C ASN A 138 -11.33 4.69 9.32
N VAL A 139 -11.00 3.45 8.99
CA VAL A 139 -11.22 2.31 9.90
C VAL A 139 -10.30 2.41 11.13
N GLY A 140 -9.08 2.93 10.97
CA GLY A 140 -8.17 3.21 12.08
C GLY A 140 -8.70 4.28 13.04
N VAL A 141 -9.31 5.35 12.52
CA VAL A 141 -10.00 6.36 13.36
C VAL A 141 -11.15 5.73 14.16
N LEU A 142 -11.93 4.83 13.53
CA LEU A 142 -12.98 4.08 14.25
C LEU A 142 -12.38 3.20 15.35
N GLY A 143 -11.25 2.54 15.11
CA GLY A 143 -10.53 1.78 16.13
C GLY A 143 -10.08 2.67 17.30
N ALA A 144 -9.52 3.84 17.01
CA ALA A 144 -9.11 4.80 18.03
C ALA A 144 -10.31 5.36 18.83
N TYR A 145 -11.45 5.58 18.17
CA TYR A 145 -12.70 5.96 18.82
C TYR A 145 -13.15 4.89 19.81
N LEU A 146 -13.14 3.63 19.43
CA LEU A 146 -13.50 2.51 20.31
C LEU A 146 -12.60 2.48 21.55
N ALA A 147 -11.30 2.64 21.40
CA ALA A 147 -10.38 2.63 22.53
C ALA A 147 -10.48 3.91 23.37
N GLY A 148 -10.43 5.09 22.75
CA GLY A 148 -10.36 6.38 23.45
C GLY A 148 -11.69 6.80 24.07
N VAL A 149 -12.77 6.67 23.33
CA VAL A 149 -14.10 7.14 23.79
C VAL A 149 -14.84 6.05 24.56
N VAL A 150 -14.99 4.85 23.97
CA VAL A 150 -15.85 3.81 24.58
C VAL A 150 -15.16 3.17 25.79
N ILE A 151 -13.86 2.88 25.71
CA ILE A 151 -13.14 2.18 26.80
C ILE A 151 -12.59 3.16 27.82
N LEU A 152 -11.97 4.27 27.40
CA LEU A 152 -11.25 5.20 28.26
C LEU A 152 -12.07 6.43 28.70
N GLY A 153 -13.27 6.65 28.10
CA GLY A 153 -14.21 7.69 28.53
C GLY A 153 -13.84 9.11 28.09
N VAL A 154 -13.06 9.27 27.01
CA VAL A 154 -12.83 10.59 26.40
C VAL A 154 -14.16 11.15 25.88
N ASP A 155 -14.38 12.45 26.02
CA ASP A 155 -15.59 13.10 25.51
C ASP A 155 -15.75 12.88 23.99
N PRO A 156 -16.88 12.26 23.57
CA PRO A 156 -17.12 11.95 22.15
C PRO A 156 -17.11 13.18 21.25
N ALA A 157 -17.64 14.31 21.75
CA ALA A 157 -17.72 15.54 20.98
C ALA A 157 -16.32 16.12 20.72
N SER A 158 -15.47 16.14 21.74
CA SER A 158 -14.07 16.61 21.62
C SER A 158 -13.29 15.74 20.65
N PHE A 159 -13.43 14.41 20.71
CA PHE A 159 -12.77 13.50 19.78
C PHE A 159 -13.22 13.75 18.33
N TYR A 160 -14.53 13.79 18.08
CA TYR A 160 -15.09 14.00 16.75
C TYR A 160 -14.69 15.35 16.16
N HIS A 161 -14.85 16.45 16.94
CA HIS A 161 -14.40 17.77 16.51
C HIS A 161 -12.90 17.82 16.22
N GLY A 162 -12.10 17.09 16.98
CA GLY A 162 -10.68 16.93 16.76
C GLY A 162 -10.36 16.30 15.39
N VAL A 163 -11.01 15.19 15.08
CA VAL A 163 -10.85 14.51 13.78
C VAL A 163 -11.30 15.40 12.62
N VAL A 164 -12.47 16.01 12.73
CA VAL A 164 -12.99 16.92 11.67
C VAL A 164 -12.06 18.12 11.46
N ARG A 165 -11.52 18.68 12.54
CA ARG A 165 -10.56 19.79 12.44
C ARG A 165 -9.26 19.38 11.75
N ALA A 166 -8.76 18.18 12.02
CA ALA A 166 -7.58 17.65 11.33
C ALA A 166 -7.84 17.45 9.84
N LEU A 167 -9.00 16.87 9.49
CA LEU A 167 -9.39 16.64 8.09
C LEU A 167 -9.73 17.90 7.31
N ALA A 168 -9.97 19.03 7.99
CA ALA A 168 -10.17 20.33 7.35
C ALA A 168 -8.87 20.88 6.71
N ASP A 169 -7.71 20.36 7.08
CA ASP A 169 -6.45 20.68 6.42
C ASP A 169 -6.31 19.87 5.11
N PRO A 170 -6.34 20.54 3.93
CA PRO A 170 -6.23 19.87 2.64
C PRO A 170 -4.89 19.15 2.44
N ASN A 171 -3.84 19.59 3.13
CA ASN A 171 -2.52 18.98 3.04
C ASN A 171 -2.53 17.54 3.58
N LEU A 172 -3.33 17.25 4.60
CA LEU A 172 -3.41 15.93 5.22
C LEU A 172 -3.84 14.84 4.22
N LEU A 173 -4.91 15.10 3.48
CA LEU A 173 -5.41 14.18 2.45
C LEU A 173 -4.46 14.09 1.26
N THR A 174 -3.89 15.21 0.85
CA THR A 174 -2.93 15.26 -0.26
C THR A 174 -1.68 14.43 0.07
N MET A 175 -1.15 14.54 1.29
CA MET A 175 -0.03 13.71 1.74
C MET A 175 -0.38 12.22 1.71
N CYS A 176 -1.53 11.84 2.28
CA CYS A 176 -1.99 10.45 2.27
C CYS A 176 -2.07 9.88 0.85
N LEU A 177 -2.70 10.60 -0.07
CA LEU A 177 -2.89 10.17 -1.46
C LEU A 177 -1.56 10.11 -2.23
N THR A 178 -0.72 11.12 -2.09
CA THR A 178 0.57 11.18 -2.78
C THR A 178 1.49 10.04 -2.31
N LYS A 179 1.62 9.84 -1.01
CA LYS A 179 2.42 8.74 -0.44
C LYS A 179 1.91 7.38 -0.91
N SER A 180 0.59 7.15 -0.82
CA SER A 180 0.00 5.87 -1.22
C SER A 180 0.18 5.56 -2.71
N LEU A 181 0.08 6.56 -3.59
CA LEU A 181 0.36 6.41 -5.02
C LEU A 181 1.82 6.04 -5.28
N VAL A 182 2.76 6.76 -4.67
CA VAL A 182 4.20 6.49 -4.83
C VAL A 182 4.54 5.09 -4.32
N PHE A 183 4.04 4.70 -3.15
CA PHE A 183 4.31 3.39 -2.57
C PHE A 183 3.69 2.25 -3.39
N GLY A 184 2.47 2.43 -3.90
CA GLY A 184 1.84 1.48 -4.82
C GLY A 184 2.65 1.30 -6.09
N PHE A 185 3.13 2.38 -6.68
CA PHE A 185 4.00 2.33 -7.86
C PHE A 185 5.32 1.60 -7.57
N LEU A 186 6.00 1.93 -6.47
CA LEU A 186 7.24 1.27 -6.05
C LEU A 186 7.04 -0.23 -5.85
N MET A 187 5.95 -0.64 -5.21
CA MET A 187 5.62 -2.05 -4.99
C MET A 187 5.55 -2.82 -6.31
N VAL A 188 4.76 -2.33 -7.28
CA VAL A 188 4.60 -3.02 -8.57
C VAL A 188 5.93 -3.09 -9.31
N MET A 189 6.69 -1.99 -9.36
CA MET A 189 7.96 -1.93 -10.08
C MET A 189 8.98 -2.91 -9.50
N VAL A 190 9.17 -2.93 -8.19
CA VAL A 190 10.15 -3.80 -7.54
C VAL A 190 9.73 -5.28 -7.62
N CYS A 191 8.46 -5.59 -7.33
CA CYS A 191 7.96 -6.96 -7.33
C CYS A 191 7.96 -7.57 -8.74
N SER A 192 7.54 -6.81 -9.75
CA SER A 192 7.58 -7.27 -11.14
C SER A 192 9.01 -7.46 -11.65
N PHE A 193 9.93 -6.55 -11.30
CA PHE A 193 11.33 -6.67 -11.67
C PHE A 193 11.99 -7.89 -11.07
N LYS A 194 11.82 -8.12 -9.76
CA LYS A 194 12.39 -9.28 -9.07
C LYS A 194 11.81 -10.60 -9.55
N GLY A 195 10.53 -10.64 -9.88
CA GLY A 195 9.89 -11.81 -10.49
C GLY A 195 10.42 -12.13 -11.89
N HIS A 196 10.68 -11.10 -12.70
CA HIS A 196 11.25 -11.28 -14.04
C HIS A 196 12.71 -11.76 -13.99
N ASP A 197 13.50 -11.33 -12.99
CA ASP A 197 14.94 -11.65 -12.86
C ASP A 197 15.21 -13.06 -12.27
N VAL A 198 14.20 -13.92 -12.18
CA VAL A 198 14.33 -15.26 -11.61
C VAL A 198 15.32 -16.14 -12.39
N LEU A 199 15.40 -16.01 -13.74
CA LEU A 199 16.26 -16.85 -14.57
C LEU A 199 17.75 -16.51 -14.47
N SER A 200 18.13 -15.30 -14.07
CA SER A 200 19.54 -14.90 -13.89
C SER A 200 20.16 -15.49 -12.60
N ARG A 201 19.35 -16.18 -11.77
CA ARG A 201 19.77 -16.74 -10.50
C ARG A 201 20.45 -18.10 -10.64
N LYS A 202 21.33 -18.41 -9.69
CA LYS A 202 21.98 -19.73 -9.62
C LYS A 202 21.00 -20.88 -9.28
N GLU A 203 19.95 -20.57 -8.51
CA GLU A 203 18.89 -21.49 -8.15
C GLU A 203 17.86 -21.57 -9.28
N LYS A 204 17.29 -22.75 -9.53
CA LYS A 204 16.32 -22.98 -10.61
C LYS A 204 14.97 -23.44 -10.06
N GLY A 205 13.92 -23.21 -10.83
CA GLY A 205 12.57 -23.68 -10.52
C GLY A 205 11.91 -22.96 -9.34
N THR A 206 11.14 -23.68 -8.56
CA THR A 206 10.31 -23.13 -7.46
C THR A 206 11.12 -22.44 -6.35
N ARG A 207 12.34 -22.90 -6.09
CA ARG A 207 13.23 -22.27 -5.10
C ARG A 207 13.68 -20.89 -5.52
N ALA A 208 13.97 -20.68 -6.81
CA ALA A 208 14.33 -19.39 -7.35
C ALA A 208 13.17 -18.39 -7.23
N VAL A 209 11.94 -18.83 -7.52
CA VAL A 209 10.72 -18.02 -7.37
C VAL A 209 10.48 -17.64 -5.92
N ALA A 210 10.53 -18.60 -4.99
CA ALA A 210 10.34 -18.35 -3.56
C ALA A 210 11.34 -17.34 -3.00
N ARG A 211 12.62 -17.47 -3.36
CA ARG A 211 13.65 -16.52 -2.95
C ARG A 211 13.47 -15.15 -3.56
N ALA A 212 13.11 -15.07 -4.85
CA ALA A 212 12.81 -13.81 -5.51
C ALA A 212 11.65 -13.08 -4.83
N THR A 213 10.61 -13.81 -4.45
CA THR A 213 9.44 -13.27 -3.74
C THR A 213 9.82 -12.69 -2.37
N THR A 214 10.60 -13.43 -1.58
CA THR A 214 11.07 -12.93 -0.27
C THR A 214 11.93 -11.68 -0.43
N GLU A 215 12.88 -11.69 -1.36
CA GLU A 215 13.70 -10.52 -1.64
C GLU A 215 12.88 -9.33 -2.14
N ALA A 216 11.88 -9.55 -3.00
CA ALA A 216 11.01 -8.51 -3.50
C ALA A 216 10.27 -7.80 -2.35
N VAL A 217 9.71 -8.57 -1.41
CA VAL A 217 9.02 -8.02 -0.23
C VAL A 217 9.97 -7.20 0.63
N VAL A 218 11.16 -7.73 0.95
CA VAL A 218 12.16 -7.02 1.77
C VAL A 218 12.61 -5.73 1.09
N TYR A 219 13.00 -5.78 -0.19
CA TYR A 219 13.44 -4.58 -0.90
C TYR A 219 12.34 -3.53 -1.00
N THR A 220 11.11 -3.94 -1.31
CA THR A 220 9.97 -3.01 -1.39
C THR A 220 9.70 -2.37 -0.03
N SER A 221 9.71 -3.14 1.06
CA SER A 221 9.47 -2.61 2.40
C SER A 221 10.53 -1.58 2.81
N VAL A 222 11.81 -1.84 2.54
CA VAL A 222 12.89 -0.89 2.81
C VAL A 222 12.73 0.37 1.95
N MET A 223 12.41 0.22 0.66
CA MET A 223 12.19 1.34 -0.23
C MET A 223 10.99 2.20 0.19
N VAL A 224 9.89 1.59 0.63
CA VAL A 224 8.73 2.31 1.16
C VAL A 224 9.13 3.19 2.34
N LEU A 225 9.86 2.66 3.33
CA LEU A 225 10.30 3.42 4.50
C LEU A 225 11.27 4.55 4.13
N LEU A 226 12.17 4.31 3.18
CA LEU A 226 13.10 5.33 2.70
C LEU A 226 12.36 6.47 1.98
N TRP A 227 11.45 6.13 1.08
CA TRP A 227 10.66 7.12 0.35
C TRP A 227 9.65 7.84 1.25
N ASP A 228 9.14 7.18 2.30
CA ASP A 228 8.30 7.82 3.30
C ASP A 228 9.02 8.99 3.96
N TYR A 229 10.23 8.76 4.45
CA TYR A 229 11.06 9.81 5.02
C TYR A 229 11.35 10.95 4.03
N LEU A 230 11.70 10.60 2.77
CA LEU A 230 12.00 11.61 1.75
C LEU A 230 10.79 12.48 1.41
N ILE A 231 9.62 11.86 1.23
CA ILE A 231 8.38 12.60 0.89
C ILE A 231 7.97 13.50 2.05
N THR A 232 8.03 12.99 3.29
CA THR A 232 7.72 13.80 4.48
C THR A 232 8.68 14.99 4.59
N SER A 233 9.97 14.78 4.40
CA SER A 233 10.99 15.85 4.45
C SER A 233 10.86 16.90 3.34
N LEU A 234 10.22 16.56 2.21
CA LEU A 234 10.01 17.50 1.10
C LEU A 234 8.73 18.33 1.25
N ILE A 235 7.73 17.79 1.97
CA ILE A 235 6.42 18.44 2.11
C ILE A 235 6.32 19.29 3.38
N LEU A 236 7.07 18.94 4.44
CA LEU A 236 7.19 19.69 5.68
C LEU A 236 8.22 20.81 5.54
#